data_64d22fbbeed21df7fbbf3796da3f5f5a
#
_entry.id   64d22fbbeed21df7fbbf3796da3f5f5a
#
_cell.length_a   1.000
_cell.length_b   1.000
_cell.length_c   1.000
_cell.angle_alpha   90.00
_cell.angle_beta   90.00
_cell.angle_gamma   90.00
#
_symmetry.space_group_name_H-M   'P 1'
#
loop_
_entity.id
_entity.type
_entity.pdbx_description
1 polymer ?
#
loop_
_entity_poly.entity_id
_entity_poly.type
_entity_poly.pdbx_seq_one_letter_code
_entity_poly.pdbx_strand_id
1 'polypeptide(L)'
;SGTVVELGGGTGTVTQALLATGLVPSRLVVLERDARLHAYLADRFPQVTVVHGDARHVADLLRGMGVESAVAMVSSLPFLSIPLEVQKPILEQSFALLGQRGAFVQFTYGPTSPVPQGPLHALGLTASRTDRVWLNLPPAMVWRYTLKRGSDAAEQVSAA
;
A
#
# COMPACT_ATOMS: atom_id res chain seq x y z
N SER A 1 -12.97 -3.89 11.44
CA SER A 1 -11.89 -4.81 11.83
C SER A 1 -11.37 -5.55 10.59
N GLY A 2 -10.05 -5.59 10.34
CA GLY A 2 -9.43 -6.24 9.19
C GLY A 2 -7.92 -6.05 9.21
N THR A 3 -7.19 -6.79 8.38
CA THR A 3 -5.74 -6.71 8.28
C THR A 3 -5.32 -5.43 7.58
N VAL A 4 -4.30 -4.77 8.11
CA VAL A 4 -3.56 -3.67 7.47
C VAL A 4 -2.20 -4.21 7.05
N VAL A 5 -1.77 -3.91 5.83
CA VAL A 5 -0.50 -4.37 5.29
C VAL A 5 0.39 -3.16 5.01
N GLU A 6 1.61 -3.17 5.52
CA GLU A 6 2.65 -2.21 5.20
C GLU A 6 3.62 -2.81 4.18
N LEU A 7 3.86 -2.11 3.07
CA LEU A 7 4.83 -2.50 2.05
C LEU A 7 6.10 -1.65 2.18
N GLY A 8 7.23 -2.33 2.40
CA GLY A 8 8.51 -1.69 2.59
C GLY A 8 8.66 -1.12 4.00
N GLY A 9 8.70 -1.98 5.00
CA GLY A 9 8.80 -1.58 6.42
C GLY A 9 10.06 -0.78 6.77
N GLY A 10 11.16 -1.02 6.05
CA GLY A 10 12.41 -0.28 6.21
C GLY A 10 12.92 -0.30 7.66
N THR A 11 13.12 0.87 8.24
CA THR A 11 13.54 1.01 9.64
C THR A 11 12.38 1.04 10.64
N GLY A 12 11.12 0.86 10.18
CA GLY A 12 9.94 0.78 11.04
C GLY A 12 9.32 2.13 11.42
N THR A 13 9.66 3.20 10.72
CA THR A 13 9.09 4.53 11.01
C THR A 13 7.58 4.56 10.78
N VAL A 14 7.12 4.02 9.66
CA VAL A 14 5.68 3.93 9.33
C VAL A 14 5.01 2.88 10.20
N THR A 15 5.64 1.74 10.43
CA THR A 15 5.18 0.71 11.38
C THR A 15 4.87 1.32 12.75
N GLN A 16 5.82 2.09 13.31
CA GLN A 16 5.64 2.76 14.59
C GLN A 16 4.50 3.79 14.55
N ALA A 17 4.39 4.57 13.47
CA ALA A 17 3.32 5.56 13.32
C ALA A 17 1.94 4.89 13.25
N LEU A 18 1.80 3.77 12.51
CA LEU A 18 0.57 2.99 12.43
C LEU A 18 0.15 2.46 13.81
N LEU A 19 1.08 1.90 14.57
CA LEU A 19 0.82 1.42 15.93
C LEU A 19 0.42 2.56 16.88
N ALA A 20 1.03 3.75 16.72
CA ALA A 20 0.69 4.93 17.52
C ALA A 20 -0.74 5.46 17.26
N THR A 21 -1.37 5.11 16.15
CA THR A 21 -2.80 5.42 15.92
C THR A 21 -3.77 4.55 16.71
N GLY A 22 -3.27 3.57 17.48
CA GLY A 22 -4.08 2.58 18.18
C GLY A 22 -4.39 1.33 17.36
N LEU A 23 -3.72 1.14 16.20
CA LEU A 23 -3.82 -0.10 15.44
C LEU A 23 -3.31 -1.27 16.28
N VAL A 24 -4.14 -2.29 16.47
CA VAL A 24 -3.76 -3.51 17.20
C VAL A 24 -2.64 -4.23 16.46
N PRO A 25 -1.50 -4.52 17.10
CA PRO A 25 -0.32 -5.09 16.44
C PRO A 25 -0.60 -6.40 15.66
N SER A 26 -1.46 -7.28 16.19
CA SER A 26 -1.85 -8.53 15.52
C SER A 26 -2.64 -8.32 14.21
N ARG A 27 -3.07 -7.10 13.92
CA ARG A 27 -3.74 -6.72 12.66
C ARG A 27 -2.80 -6.11 11.65
N LEU A 28 -1.54 -5.86 12.01
CA LEU A 28 -0.53 -5.29 11.14
C LEU A 28 0.39 -6.38 10.60
N VAL A 29 0.49 -6.45 9.28
CA VAL A 29 1.48 -7.26 8.57
C VAL A 29 2.42 -6.32 7.86
N VAL A 30 3.72 -6.47 8.08
CA VAL A 30 4.77 -5.67 7.44
C VAL A 30 5.56 -6.54 6.49
N LEU A 31 5.61 -6.17 5.22
CA LEU A 31 6.40 -6.85 4.20
C LEU A 31 7.70 -6.08 3.95
N GLU A 32 8.83 -6.78 4.06
CA GLU A 32 10.15 -6.22 3.80
C GLU A 32 10.99 -7.20 2.97
N ARG A 33 11.60 -6.69 1.90
CA ARG A 33 12.39 -7.50 0.97
C ARG A 33 13.85 -7.69 1.43
N ASP A 34 14.42 -6.68 2.06
CA ASP A 34 15.77 -6.76 2.57
C ASP A 34 15.84 -7.65 3.83
N ALA A 35 16.67 -8.69 3.79
CA ALA A 35 16.76 -9.66 4.88
C ALA A 35 17.24 -9.05 6.21
N ARG A 36 18.10 -8.03 6.15
CA ARG A 36 18.64 -7.36 7.36
C ARG A 36 17.55 -6.46 7.97
N LEU A 37 16.86 -5.70 7.14
CA LEU A 37 15.75 -4.86 7.59
C LEU A 37 14.58 -5.71 8.11
N HIS A 38 14.28 -6.83 7.46
CA HIS A 38 13.29 -7.80 7.95
C HIS A 38 13.65 -8.28 9.36
N ALA A 39 14.88 -8.75 9.58
CA ALA A 39 15.32 -9.21 10.89
C ALA A 39 15.27 -8.09 11.95
N TYR A 40 15.68 -6.87 11.59
CA TYR A 40 15.60 -5.71 12.44
C TYR A 40 14.17 -5.36 12.84
N LEU A 41 13.24 -5.39 11.89
CA LEU A 41 11.81 -5.13 12.14
C LEU A 41 11.19 -6.19 13.05
N ALA A 42 11.48 -7.47 12.81
CA ALA A 42 10.98 -8.57 13.60
C ALA A 42 11.45 -8.49 15.07
N ASP A 43 12.69 -8.08 15.29
CA ASP A 43 13.24 -7.84 16.63
C ASP A 43 12.61 -6.62 17.31
N ARG A 44 12.46 -5.52 16.56
CA ARG A 44 11.93 -4.25 17.09
C ARG A 44 10.43 -4.31 17.39
N PHE A 45 9.66 -5.06 16.60
CA PHE A 45 8.19 -5.15 16.71
C PHE A 45 7.75 -6.62 16.86
N PRO A 46 8.09 -7.31 17.97
CA PRO A 46 7.83 -8.75 18.13
C PRO A 46 6.34 -9.13 18.13
N GLN A 47 5.46 -8.16 18.36
CA GLN A 47 4.01 -8.35 18.31
C GLN A 47 3.37 -8.13 16.94
N VAL A 48 4.16 -7.70 15.94
CA VAL A 48 3.72 -7.48 14.56
C VAL A 48 4.16 -8.66 13.70
N THR A 49 3.33 -9.06 12.75
CA THR A 49 3.74 -10.06 11.76
C THR A 49 4.63 -9.40 10.71
N VAL A 50 5.92 -9.73 10.72
CA VAL A 50 6.89 -9.24 9.72
C VAL A 50 7.20 -10.36 8.73
N VAL A 51 6.98 -10.10 7.45
CA VAL A 51 7.13 -11.07 6.35
C VAL A 51 8.30 -10.69 5.48
N HIS A 52 9.20 -11.64 5.24
CA HIS A 52 10.30 -11.47 4.29
C HIS A 52 9.81 -11.81 2.88
N GLY A 53 9.80 -10.82 1.98
CA GLY A 53 9.34 -11.05 0.62
C GLY A 53 9.26 -9.81 -0.25
N ASP A 54 8.95 -10.04 -1.52
CA ASP A 54 8.81 -9.00 -2.53
C ASP A 54 7.34 -8.58 -2.68
N ALA A 55 7.08 -7.28 -2.69
CA ALA A 55 5.73 -6.71 -2.82
C ALA A 55 5.01 -7.10 -4.11
N ARG A 56 5.76 -7.49 -5.16
CA ARG A 56 5.19 -8.03 -6.40
C ARG A 56 4.42 -9.34 -6.21
N HIS A 57 4.59 -10.00 -5.07
CA HIS A 57 3.98 -11.28 -4.72
C HIS A 57 3.19 -11.21 -3.41
N VAL A 58 2.80 -10.01 -2.96
CA VAL A 58 2.21 -9.81 -1.64
C VAL A 58 0.95 -10.64 -1.41
N ALA A 59 0.06 -10.77 -2.39
CA ALA A 59 -1.16 -11.57 -2.22
C ALA A 59 -0.86 -13.05 -2.04
N ASP A 60 0.06 -13.59 -2.84
CA ASP A 60 0.44 -15.02 -2.77
C ASP A 60 1.12 -15.33 -1.44
N LEU A 61 2.02 -14.45 -0.99
CA LEU A 61 2.72 -14.58 0.29
C LEU A 61 1.74 -14.57 1.47
N LEU A 62 0.83 -13.59 1.50
CA LEU A 62 -0.11 -13.43 2.61
C LEU A 62 -1.18 -14.53 2.62
N ARG A 63 -1.68 -14.96 1.47
CA ARG A 63 -2.61 -16.09 1.38
C ARG A 63 -1.97 -17.40 1.85
N GLY A 64 -0.69 -17.62 1.54
CA GLY A 64 0.08 -18.73 2.09
C GLY A 64 0.16 -18.75 3.62
N MET A 65 -0.10 -17.61 4.27
CA MET A 65 -0.16 -17.45 5.72
C MET A 65 -1.60 -17.39 6.27
N GLY A 66 -2.62 -17.61 5.43
CA GLY A 66 -4.03 -17.56 5.81
C GLY A 66 -4.65 -16.17 5.84
N VAL A 67 -3.98 -15.15 5.28
CA VAL A 67 -4.53 -13.79 5.15
C VAL A 67 -5.18 -13.63 3.77
N GLU A 68 -6.49 -13.75 3.71
CA GLU A 68 -7.27 -13.73 2.46
C GLU A 68 -7.66 -12.34 1.99
N SER A 69 -7.67 -11.36 2.89
CA SER A 69 -8.06 -9.98 2.58
C SER A 69 -7.38 -8.95 3.47
N ALA A 70 -7.28 -7.73 2.97
CA ALA A 70 -6.79 -6.56 3.70
C ALA A 70 -7.76 -5.39 3.56
N VAL A 71 -7.89 -4.57 4.58
CA VAL A 71 -8.72 -3.35 4.55
C VAL A 71 -7.94 -2.13 4.07
N ALA A 72 -6.63 -2.14 4.25
CA ALA A 72 -5.74 -1.09 3.77
C ALA A 72 -4.34 -1.67 3.48
N MET A 73 -3.70 -1.11 2.47
CA MET A 73 -2.25 -1.22 2.26
C MET A 73 -1.62 0.14 2.39
N VAL A 74 -0.52 0.21 3.13
CA VAL A 74 0.26 1.43 3.33
C VAL A 74 1.64 1.18 2.73
N SER A 75 2.00 1.94 1.72
CA SER A 75 3.25 1.75 0.98
C SER A 75 4.22 2.90 1.21
N SER A 76 5.41 2.56 1.65
CA SER A 76 6.59 3.43 1.73
C SER A 76 7.58 3.14 0.61
N LEU A 77 7.22 2.29 -0.35
CA LEU A 77 8.06 1.99 -1.50
C LEU A 77 8.30 3.25 -2.35
N PRO A 78 9.50 3.44 -2.91
CA PRO A 78 9.85 4.62 -3.69
C PRO A 78 9.23 4.56 -5.10
N PHE A 79 7.92 4.64 -5.20
CA PHE A 79 7.16 4.47 -6.47
C PHE A 79 7.64 5.38 -7.59
N LEU A 80 8.07 6.63 -7.28
CA LEU A 80 8.63 7.53 -8.29
C LEU A 80 9.91 6.99 -8.97
N SER A 81 10.64 6.11 -8.29
CA SER A 81 11.87 5.47 -8.77
C SER A 81 11.67 4.03 -9.23
N ILE A 82 10.48 3.48 -9.07
CA ILE A 82 10.15 2.11 -9.46
C ILE A 82 9.59 2.12 -10.89
N PRO A 83 10.16 1.33 -11.84
CA PRO A 83 9.64 1.19 -13.19
C PRO A 83 8.18 0.72 -13.22
N LEU A 84 7.40 1.13 -14.22
CA LEU A 84 5.98 0.79 -14.34
C LEU A 84 5.72 -0.72 -14.40
N GLU A 85 6.60 -1.47 -15.05
CA GLU A 85 6.54 -2.94 -15.10
C GLU A 85 6.68 -3.62 -13.73
N VAL A 86 7.23 -2.91 -12.74
CA VAL A 86 7.31 -3.36 -11.35
C VAL A 86 6.17 -2.81 -10.51
N GLN A 87 5.74 -1.56 -10.74
CA GLN A 87 4.60 -0.97 -10.05
C GLN A 87 3.31 -1.74 -10.31
N LYS A 88 3.09 -2.15 -11.57
CA LYS A 88 1.87 -2.83 -11.99
C LYS A 88 1.59 -4.10 -11.20
N PRO A 89 2.48 -5.10 -11.13
CA PRO A 89 2.24 -6.30 -10.32
C PRO A 89 2.08 -5.99 -8.83
N ILE A 90 2.75 -5.00 -8.27
CA ILE A 90 2.55 -4.59 -6.87
C ILE A 90 1.10 -4.13 -6.65
N LEU A 91 0.57 -3.29 -7.54
CA LEU A 91 -0.81 -2.81 -7.45
C LEU A 91 -1.83 -3.94 -7.69
N GLU A 92 -1.62 -4.79 -8.70
CA GLU A 92 -2.48 -5.93 -8.99
C GLU A 92 -2.59 -6.87 -7.79
N GLN A 93 -1.46 -7.27 -7.21
CA GLN A 93 -1.40 -8.13 -6.03
C GLN A 93 -2.03 -7.46 -4.80
N SER A 94 -1.79 -6.16 -4.63
CA SER A 94 -2.38 -5.39 -3.53
C SER A 94 -3.90 -5.36 -3.63
N PHE A 95 -4.46 -5.04 -4.80
CA PHE A 95 -5.91 -4.99 -4.98
C PHE A 95 -6.57 -6.37 -5.02
N ALA A 96 -5.83 -7.44 -5.28
CA ALA A 96 -6.31 -8.80 -5.08
C ALA A 96 -6.66 -9.12 -3.61
N LEU A 97 -6.02 -8.44 -2.64
CA LEU A 97 -6.34 -8.54 -1.21
C LEU A 97 -7.30 -7.45 -0.74
N LEU A 98 -7.17 -6.22 -1.26
CA LEU A 98 -7.97 -5.07 -0.87
C LEU A 98 -9.43 -5.15 -1.34
N GLY A 99 -9.67 -5.76 -2.50
CA GLY A 99 -10.99 -5.82 -3.12
C GLY A 99 -11.60 -4.42 -3.33
N GLN A 100 -12.94 -4.36 -3.45
CA GLN A 100 -13.67 -3.13 -3.79
C GLN A 100 -13.71 -2.08 -2.68
N ARG A 101 -13.49 -2.47 -1.43
CA ARG A 101 -13.65 -1.58 -0.27
C ARG A 101 -12.33 -1.12 0.33
N GLY A 102 -11.25 -1.80 0.01
CA GLY A 102 -9.92 -1.48 0.52
C GLY A 102 -9.29 -0.27 -0.19
N ALA A 103 -8.24 0.26 0.41
CA ALA A 103 -7.48 1.36 -0.14
C ALA A 103 -5.98 1.09 -0.11
N PHE A 104 -5.30 1.46 -1.17
CA PHE A 104 -3.85 1.51 -1.25
C PHE A 104 -3.41 2.96 -0.97
N VAL A 105 -2.59 3.14 0.04
CA VAL A 105 -2.07 4.45 0.48
C VAL A 105 -0.59 4.52 0.20
N GLN A 106 -0.16 5.48 -0.60
CA GLN A 106 1.24 5.68 -1.01
C GLN A 106 1.78 6.99 -0.46
N PHE A 107 2.89 6.91 0.26
CA PHE A 107 3.68 8.09 0.63
C PHE A 107 4.62 8.47 -0.53
N THR A 108 4.68 9.77 -0.84
CA THR A 108 5.59 10.31 -1.85
C THR A 108 6.02 11.73 -1.50
N TYR A 109 7.16 12.16 -2.04
CA TYR A 109 7.66 13.53 -1.87
C TYR A 109 7.35 14.44 -3.08
N GLY A 110 6.63 13.94 -4.08
CA GLY A 110 6.27 14.69 -5.27
C GLY A 110 4.83 15.22 -5.25
N PRO A 111 4.54 16.33 -5.98
CA PRO A 111 3.22 16.93 -6.05
C PRO A 111 2.22 16.14 -6.92
N THR A 112 2.72 15.23 -7.75
CA THR A 112 1.92 14.42 -8.67
C THR A 112 1.82 12.98 -8.19
N SER A 113 0.77 12.29 -8.63
CA SER A 113 0.61 10.86 -8.37
C SER A 113 1.84 10.09 -8.88
N PRO A 114 2.48 9.24 -8.05
CA PRO A 114 3.58 8.38 -8.49
C PRO A 114 3.13 7.28 -9.46
N VAL A 115 1.83 6.98 -9.54
CA VAL A 115 1.26 6.08 -10.55
C VAL A 115 0.65 6.93 -11.67
N PRO A 116 1.15 6.82 -12.91
CA PRO A 116 0.62 7.54 -14.06
C PRO A 116 -0.84 7.19 -14.40
N GLN A 117 -1.52 8.06 -15.13
CA GLN A 117 -2.93 7.88 -15.51
C GLN A 117 -3.19 6.61 -16.33
N GLY A 118 -2.28 6.25 -17.24
CA GLY A 118 -2.43 5.04 -18.06
C GLY A 118 -2.58 3.76 -17.24
N PRO A 119 -1.62 3.43 -16.35
CA PRO A 119 -1.73 2.31 -15.42
C PRO A 119 -2.94 2.40 -14.49
N LEU A 120 -3.28 3.58 -13.97
CA LEU A 120 -4.48 3.76 -13.14
C LEU A 120 -5.74 3.37 -13.90
N HIS A 121 -5.88 3.84 -15.15
CA HIS A 121 -7.02 3.49 -16.00
C HIS A 121 -7.06 2.00 -16.33
N ALA A 122 -5.92 1.42 -16.71
CA ALA A 122 -5.81 0.00 -17.06
C ALA A 122 -6.19 -0.93 -15.90
N LEU A 123 -5.89 -0.53 -14.65
CA LEU A 123 -6.22 -1.28 -13.44
C LEU A 123 -7.59 -0.90 -12.84
N GLY A 124 -8.32 0.02 -13.47
CA GLY A 124 -9.60 0.50 -12.94
C GLY A 124 -9.49 1.25 -11.62
N LEU A 125 -8.40 1.98 -11.41
CA LEU A 125 -8.12 2.69 -10.17
C LEU A 125 -8.48 4.16 -10.27
N THR A 126 -8.91 4.72 -9.14
CA THR A 126 -9.05 6.16 -8.91
C THR A 126 -7.99 6.61 -7.92
N ALA A 127 -7.30 7.70 -8.24
CA ALA A 127 -6.32 8.33 -7.36
C ALA A 127 -6.92 9.59 -6.73
N SER A 128 -6.76 9.73 -5.43
CA SER A 128 -7.09 10.95 -4.69
C SER A 128 -5.92 11.35 -3.80
N ARG A 129 -5.66 12.66 -3.73
CA ARG A 129 -4.68 13.21 -2.81
C ARG A 129 -5.37 13.49 -1.48
N THR A 130 -4.89 12.89 -0.41
CA THR A 130 -5.28 13.23 0.95
C THR A 130 -4.39 14.34 1.49
N ASP A 131 -4.82 15.02 2.52
CA ASP A 131 -4.15 16.20 3.07
C ASP A 131 -2.70 15.95 3.47
N ARG A 132 -1.90 17.06 3.48
CA ARG A 132 -0.48 17.04 3.80
C ARG A 132 -0.24 16.54 5.21
N VAL A 133 0.65 15.58 5.37
CA VAL A 133 1.22 15.26 6.68
C VAL A 133 2.35 16.24 6.97
N TRP A 134 2.06 17.27 7.76
CA TRP A 134 2.98 18.39 8.08
C TRP A 134 4.16 18.01 9.00
N LEU A 135 4.19 16.78 9.52
CA LEU A 135 5.17 16.35 10.52
C LEU A 135 6.55 15.97 9.96
N ASN A 136 6.72 15.96 8.64
CA ASN A 136 8.01 15.69 7.99
C ASN A 136 8.47 16.88 7.15
N LEU A 137 9.76 17.20 7.20
CA LEU A 137 10.43 18.14 6.32
C LEU A 137 11.36 17.35 5.37
N PRO A 138 11.10 17.34 4.02
CA PRO A 138 9.99 17.97 3.32
C PRO A 138 8.65 17.26 3.57
N PRO A 139 7.50 17.95 3.43
CA PRO A 139 6.20 17.36 3.69
C PRO A 139 5.92 16.21 2.71
N ALA A 140 5.65 15.04 3.25
CA ALA A 140 5.23 13.90 2.46
C ALA A 140 3.79 14.13 1.96
N MET A 141 3.58 13.81 0.68
CA MET A 141 2.25 13.78 0.08
C MET A 141 1.71 12.36 0.21
N VAL A 142 0.43 12.24 0.50
CA VAL A 142 -0.24 10.96 0.64
C VAL A 142 -1.25 10.81 -0.49
N TRP A 143 -1.07 9.75 -1.28
CA TRP A 143 -1.99 9.36 -2.34
C TRP A 143 -2.77 8.14 -1.93
N ARG A 144 -4.07 8.18 -2.19
CA ARG A 144 -4.99 7.07 -1.92
C ARG A 144 -5.54 6.56 -3.24
N TYR A 145 -5.38 5.27 -3.49
CA TYR A 145 -5.91 4.57 -4.65
C TYR A 145 -7.02 3.61 -4.22
N THR A 146 -8.10 3.60 -4.98
CA THR A 146 -9.25 2.68 -4.79
C THR A 146 -9.74 2.19 -6.13
N LEU A 147 -10.37 1.03 -6.17
CA LEU A 147 -11.08 0.57 -7.36
C LEU A 147 -12.26 1.48 -7.66
N LYS A 148 -12.49 1.78 -8.95
CA LYS A 148 -13.66 2.52 -9.41
C LYS A 148 -14.92 1.73 -9.06
N ARG A 149 -15.92 2.42 -8.53
CA ARG A 149 -17.24 1.81 -8.31
C ARG A 149 -17.96 1.67 -9.66
N GLY A 150 -18.77 0.62 -9.83
CA GLY A 150 -19.43 0.33 -11.10
C GLY A 150 -20.37 1.42 -11.65
N SER A 151 -20.78 2.40 -10.83
CA SER A 151 -21.55 3.58 -11.26
C SER A 151 -20.71 4.59 -12.06
N ASP A 152 -19.42 4.68 -11.80
CA ASP A 152 -18.54 5.64 -12.49
C ASP A 152 -18.16 5.16 -13.91
N ALA A 153 -18.33 3.86 -14.18
CA ALA A 153 -18.11 3.28 -15.52
C ALA A 153 -19.26 3.58 -16.50
N ALA A 154 -20.46 3.81 -16.01
CA ALA A 154 -21.66 4.06 -16.84
C ALA A 154 -21.72 5.51 -17.37
N GLU A 155 -21.12 6.48 -16.66
CA GLU A 155 -21.17 7.89 -17.04
C GLU A 155 -20.22 8.22 -18.21
N GLN A 156 -19.17 7.45 -18.40
CA GLN A 156 -18.20 7.66 -19.51
C GLN A 156 -18.67 7.07 -20.84
N VAL A 157 -19.62 6.15 -20.87
CA VAL A 157 -20.18 5.58 -22.09
C VAL A 157 -21.31 6.46 -22.67
N SER A 158 -21.91 7.33 -21.85
CA SER A 158 -22.99 8.26 -22.28
C SER A 158 -22.47 9.60 -22.81
N ALA A 159 -21.18 9.89 -22.74
CA ALA A 159 -20.55 11.16 -23.17
C ALA A 159 -19.66 11.02 -24.43
N ALA A 160 -19.76 9.89 -25.17
CA ALA A 160 -19.05 9.65 -26.42
C ALA A 160 -20.00 9.70 -27.63
#